data_c806729e5d3568c9e78b3eb781e86eba
#
_entry.id   c806729e5d3568c9e78b3eb781e86eba
#
_cell.length_a   1.000
_cell.length_b   1.000
_cell.length_c   1.000
_cell.angle_alpha   90.00
_cell.angle_beta   90.00
_cell.angle_gamma   90.00
#
_symmetry.space_group_name_H-M   'P 1'
#
loop_
_entity.id
_entity.type
_entity.pdbx_description
1 polymer ?
#
loop_
_entity_poly.entity_id
_entity_poly.type
_entity_poly.pdbx_seq_one_letter_code
_entity_poly.pdbx_strand_id
1 'polypeptide(L)'
;MRALSLLLSGLLVLTAAVAGVLALPTPSRAAANPVCALACDTLDPSRAQRETFPVADRTPGGRLLRLHVSDPDGMAWASIDRGAKSDAVWLDRSWDRGATWEGLLGRASVPAARTGTRTLMYNITDPVGHRRGWIRACGDAAGVTCTDWVYPTVCDGTRCDGGDPAGAPSDERPVPSTTLFGRTISLHVDQRGATAWGVIENGGPGDEIWLDRSWDEGAGWPEGSSLGRTQVPEGAGSTRTAVFATRDPRGLLYGGAVRACGREAGHQEGSCTAWARPAPSRARAAADALMASYHVNEGWWRSSWWNSAVALTAVVDFSRRTGDHEYDWAVARTFEQNRGVFPAGGRSSDPIEGHFISRAVDDAGWWAIAWLDAYDLTHERRYLDEAVTIASYLHTFWDTGTCGGGIYWNRERTYKNAVTNGLYLWITAALHQRLPGDTLWGSRASTAADWYLGSGLIGSSSLVNDGLTDGCANNGQTVWSYNQGLAIGAFTQMWRSTGEARYLSTARRLADAALSSSRLTREGVLTEVCDTGTSTCDDNQKQFKGVFVRHLADLADATRSPAYRSYLRTQADSIWTADRDPLNRLGQRWAGGTPNTPGGTNVQDWRTQASALEALTAADGL
;
A
#
# COMPACT_ATOMS: atom_id res chain seq x y z
N MET A 1 51.42 53.99 27.35
CA MET A 1 51.73 54.29 28.76
C MET A 1 50.77 53.47 29.59
N ARG A 2 51.27 52.38 30.17
CA ARG A 2 51.30 52.09 31.62
C ARG A 2 49.91 52.09 32.27
N ALA A 3 49.45 51.14 33.09
CA ALA A 3 50.00 50.00 33.84
C ALA A 3 48.78 49.30 34.48
N LEU A 4 48.66 48.01 34.51
CA LEU A 4 49.05 47.09 35.61
C LEU A 4 48.54 47.42 37.03
N SER A 5 47.71 46.57 37.61
CA SER A 5 47.76 46.02 39.00
C SER A 5 46.45 45.33 39.32
N LEU A 6 46.34 44.06 39.52
CA LEU A 6 46.76 43.10 40.59
C LEU A 6 45.95 43.21 41.92
N LEU A 7 45.35 42.03 42.24
CA LEU A 7 45.10 41.42 43.56
C LEU A 7 43.80 41.82 44.29
N LEU A 8 43.00 40.94 44.88
CA LEU A 8 43.19 39.79 45.76
C LEU A 8 41.87 39.07 46.03
N SER A 9 41.90 37.76 45.96
CA SER A 9 41.33 36.72 46.79
C SER A 9 40.09 37.00 47.67
N GLY A 10 39.04 36.23 47.47
CA GLY A 10 37.98 35.99 48.45
C GLY A 10 37.41 34.60 48.26
N LEU A 11 37.90 33.60 48.95
CA LEU A 11 37.44 32.21 48.99
C LEU A 11 36.15 32.16 49.80
N LEU A 12 35.02 31.93 49.17
CA LEU A 12 33.78 31.55 49.85
C LEU A 12 33.42 30.11 49.43
N VAL A 13 33.63 29.19 50.36
CA VAL A 13 33.19 27.79 50.26
C VAL A 13 31.70 27.77 50.50
N LEU A 14 30.91 27.56 49.42
CA LEU A 14 29.51 27.17 49.52
C LEU A 14 29.41 25.67 49.30
N THR A 15 29.15 24.93 50.35
CA THR A 15 28.76 23.52 50.32
C THR A 15 27.36 23.42 49.72
N ALA A 16 27.26 23.10 48.41
CA ALA A 16 26.01 22.70 47.79
C ALA A 16 25.79 21.20 48.06
N ALA A 17 24.79 20.91 48.87
CA ALA A 17 24.25 19.55 49.00
C ALA A 17 23.66 19.10 47.66
N VAL A 18 24.34 18.18 46.99
CA VAL A 18 23.80 17.49 45.81
C VAL A 18 22.77 16.49 46.30
N ALA A 19 21.49 16.86 46.24
CA ALA A 19 20.40 15.89 46.31
C ALA A 19 20.44 15.05 45.03
N GLY A 20 21.00 13.86 45.12
CA GLY A 20 20.96 12.86 44.08
C GLY A 20 19.50 12.41 43.85
N VAL A 21 18.86 12.96 42.84
CA VAL A 21 17.65 12.37 42.29
C VAL A 21 18.10 11.08 41.59
N LEU A 22 17.89 9.95 42.25
CA LEU A 22 17.92 8.64 41.61
C LEU A 22 16.85 8.64 40.51
N ALA A 23 17.24 8.97 39.29
CA ALA A 23 16.44 8.71 38.12
C ALA A 23 16.26 7.19 38.04
N LEU A 24 15.07 6.72 38.38
CA LEU A 24 14.66 5.37 38.05
C LEU A 24 14.84 5.20 36.53
N PRO A 25 15.48 4.11 36.07
CA PRO A 25 15.57 3.87 34.64
C PRO A 25 14.14 3.78 34.13
N THR A 26 13.76 4.71 33.27
CA THR A 26 12.56 4.54 32.44
C THR A 26 12.69 3.17 31.76
N PRO A 27 11.67 2.30 31.83
CA PRO A 27 11.71 1.07 31.09
C PRO A 27 11.98 1.46 29.62
N SER A 28 13.13 1.06 29.11
CA SER A 28 13.41 1.17 27.70
C SER A 28 12.29 0.38 27.01
N ARG A 29 11.38 1.08 26.35
CA ARG A 29 10.51 0.45 25.36
C ARG A 29 11.47 -0.32 24.48
N ALA A 30 11.39 -1.66 24.53
CA ALA A 30 12.08 -2.49 23.55
C ALA A 30 11.73 -1.87 22.20
N ALA A 31 12.74 -1.35 21.50
CA ALA A 31 12.52 -0.86 20.16
C ALA A 31 11.89 -2.03 19.40
N ALA A 32 10.68 -1.82 18.88
CA ALA A 32 10.08 -2.80 17.99
C ALA A 32 11.18 -3.13 16.97
N ASN A 33 11.53 -4.41 16.85
CA ASN A 33 12.47 -4.82 15.82
C ASN A 33 11.83 -4.38 14.50
N PRO A 34 12.40 -3.46 13.76
CA PRO A 34 11.84 -3.16 12.46
C PRO A 34 11.84 -4.46 11.66
N VAL A 35 10.77 -4.76 10.96
CA VAL A 35 10.79 -5.75 9.89
C VAL A 35 11.90 -5.32 8.97
N CYS A 36 13.01 -6.03 9.00
CA CYS A 36 14.22 -5.54 8.41
C CYS A 36 14.32 -6.02 6.98
N ALA A 37 14.20 -5.11 6.05
CA ALA A 37 14.87 -5.29 4.79
C ALA A 37 16.39 -5.28 5.04
N LEU A 38 17.13 -6.19 4.48
CA LEU A 38 18.61 -6.27 4.35
C LEU A 38 19.47 -6.13 5.61
N ALA A 39 19.18 -5.23 6.52
CA ALA A 39 20.13 -4.83 7.57
C ALA A 39 20.05 -5.68 8.85
N CYS A 40 19.21 -6.69 8.90
CA CYS A 40 18.96 -7.45 10.11
C CYS A 40 19.35 -8.91 10.09
N ASP A 41 19.97 -9.39 9.03
CA ASP A 41 20.67 -10.67 9.09
C ASP A 41 21.68 -10.62 10.25
N THR A 42 21.79 -11.73 11.00
CA THR A 42 22.70 -11.88 12.15
C THR A 42 22.21 -11.30 13.49
N LEU A 43 20.92 -11.14 13.71
CA LEU A 43 20.39 -10.82 15.03
C LEU A 43 20.37 -12.03 15.99
N ASP A 44 20.52 -11.78 17.28
CA ASP A 44 20.43 -12.86 18.28
C ASP A 44 18.99 -13.35 18.43
N PRO A 45 18.72 -14.68 18.34
CA PRO A 45 17.41 -15.25 18.54
C PRO A 45 16.72 -14.94 19.87
N SER A 46 17.47 -14.57 20.91
CA SER A 46 16.88 -14.11 22.19
C SER A 46 16.07 -12.82 22.05
N ARG A 47 16.18 -12.13 20.92
CA ARG A 47 15.43 -10.91 20.60
C ARG A 47 14.17 -11.16 19.81
N ALA A 48 13.89 -12.44 19.44
CA ALA A 48 12.68 -12.81 18.71
C ALA A 48 11.43 -12.49 19.55
N GLN A 49 10.46 -11.81 18.95
CA GLN A 49 9.18 -11.49 19.61
C GLN A 49 8.32 -12.73 19.82
N ARG A 50 8.43 -13.68 18.95
CA ARG A 50 7.74 -14.97 19.02
C ARG A 50 8.61 -16.08 18.45
N GLU A 51 8.37 -17.30 18.87
CA GLU A 51 9.03 -18.49 18.35
C GLU A 51 7.97 -19.49 17.90
N THR A 52 8.05 -19.93 16.67
CA THR A 52 7.20 -20.99 16.10
C THR A 52 8.05 -22.04 15.38
N PHE A 53 7.49 -23.23 15.25
CA PHE A 53 8.13 -24.40 14.63
C PHE A 53 7.29 -24.81 13.40
N PRO A 54 7.48 -24.19 12.23
CA PRO A 54 6.57 -24.31 11.10
C PRO A 54 6.67 -25.66 10.37
N VAL A 55 7.69 -26.46 10.65
CA VAL A 55 7.93 -27.76 10.01
C VAL A 55 8.42 -28.78 11.04
N ALA A 56 8.20 -30.05 10.73
CA ALA A 56 8.63 -31.14 11.60
C ALA A 56 10.16 -31.19 11.77
N ASP A 57 10.58 -31.43 13.02
CA ASP A 57 11.98 -31.63 13.36
C ASP A 57 12.60 -32.82 12.57
N ARG A 58 13.89 -32.74 12.31
CA ARG A 58 14.68 -33.87 11.79
C ARG A 58 15.60 -34.42 12.89
N THR A 59 15.88 -35.71 12.82
CA THR A 59 16.71 -36.39 13.85
C THR A 59 17.93 -37.07 13.25
N PRO A 60 18.84 -36.37 12.54
CA PRO A 60 20.02 -36.98 11.94
C PRO A 60 20.94 -37.58 13.03
N GLY A 61 21.19 -38.85 12.98
CA GLY A 61 22.07 -39.53 13.94
C GLY A 61 21.68 -39.35 15.41
N GLY A 62 20.38 -39.21 15.72
CA GLY A 62 19.84 -38.96 17.07
C GLY A 62 19.93 -37.51 17.57
N ARG A 63 20.46 -36.57 16.77
CA ARG A 63 20.45 -35.13 17.05
C ARG A 63 19.10 -34.56 16.69
N LEU A 64 18.69 -33.48 17.36
CA LEU A 64 17.45 -32.79 17.08
C LEU A 64 17.75 -31.54 16.27
N LEU A 65 17.45 -31.57 14.98
CA LEU A 65 17.56 -30.41 14.06
C LEU A 65 16.19 -29.74 13.92
N ARG A 66 16.14 -28.43 14.16
CA ARG A 66 14.90 -27.67 14.19
C ARG A 66 15.02 -26.35 13.46
N LEU A 67 13.96 -26.00 12.72
CA LEU A 67 13.75 -24.68 12.16
C LEU A 67 12.87 -23.85 13.10
N HIS A 68 13.31 -22.66 13.42
CA HIS A 68 12.61 -21.67 14.23
C HIS A 68 12.25 -20.48 13.37
N VAL A 69 11.05 -19.91 13.56
CA VAL A 69 10.58 -18.72 12.87
C VAL A 69 9.96 -17.76 13.87
N SER A 70 10.28 -16.48 13.74
CA SER A 70 9.54 -15.40 14.34
C SER A 70 8.80 -14.63 13.24
N ASP A 71 7.51 -14.91 13.10
CA ASP A 71 6.68 -14.28 12.07
C ASP A 71 6.58 -12.76 12.24
N PRO A 72 6.39 -12.21 13.49
CA PRO A 72 6.34 -10.75 13.67
C PRO A 72 7.62 -10.05 13.26
N ASP A 73 8.77 -10.73 13.38
CA ASP A 73 10.08 -10.16 13.02
C ASP A 73 10.46 -10.44 11.56
N GLY A 74 9.72 -11.30 10.86
CA GLY A 74 10.11 -11.76 9.54
C GLY A 74 11.46 -12.48 9.50
N MET A 75 11.82 -13.20 10.58
CA MET A 75 13.15 -13.78 10.82
C MET A 75 13.06 -15.27 11.10
N ALA A 76 14.15 -15.98 10.78
CA ALA A 76 14.29 -17.42 11.09
C ALA A 76 15.69 -17.75 11.61
N TRP A 77 15.79 -18.83 12.37
CA TRP A 77 17.05 -19.42 12.82
C TRP A 77 16.95 -20.94 12.89
N ALA A 78 18.07 -21.59 12.94
CA ALA A 78 18.15 -23.05 13.08
C ALA A 78 18.84 -23.43 14.38
N SER A 79 18.42 -24.53 15.00
CA SER A 79 19.13 -25.14 16.12
C SER A 79 19.43 -26.61 15.88
N ILE A 80 20.50 -27.08 16.53
CA ILE A 80 20.79 -28.51 16.68
C ILE A 80 21.00 -28.80 18.16
N ASP A 81 20.25 -29.74 18.69
CA ASP A 81 20.33 -30.20 20.08
C ASP A 81 20.73 -31.69 20.12
N ARG A 82 21.16 -32.19 21.29
CA ARG A 82 21.71 -33.52 21.49
C ARG A 82 22.90 -33.83 20.58
N GLY A 83 23.59 -32.76 20.16
CA GLY A 83 24.72 -32.82 19.26
C GLY A 83 26.02 -33.18 19.98
N ALA A 84 27.01 -33.61 19.20
CA ALA A 84 28.38 -33.82 19.63
C ALA A 84 29.26 -32.65 19.18
N LYS A 85 30.46 -32.56 19.76
CA LYS A 85 31.47 -31.59 19.31
C LYS A 85 31.62 -31.64 17.79
N SER A 86 31.61 -30.47 17.17
CA SER A 86 31.74 -30.25 15.72
C SER A 86 30.51 -30.53 14.86
N ASP A 87 29.43 -31.10 15.38
CA ASP A 87 28.15 -31.08 14.66
C ASP A 87 27.79 -29.64 14.32
N ALA A 88 27.27 -29.41 13.15
CA ALA A 88 27.02 -28.07 12.66
C ALA A 88 25.55 -27.85 12.27
N VAL A 89 25.11 -26.61 12.33
CA VAL A 89 23.76 -26.19 11.93
C VAL A 89 23.84 -24.88 11.16
N TRP A 90 22.96 -24.70 10.17
CA TRP A 90 22.86 -23.49 9.37
C TRP A 90 21.46 -23.35 8.78
N LEU A 91 21.15 -22.21 8.17
CA LEU A 91 19.97 -21.99 7.35
C LEU A 91 20.33 -21.99 5.87
N ASP A 92 19.43 -22.48 5.04
CA ASP A 92 19.36 -22.21 3.62
C ASP A 92 18.13 -21.33 3.33
N ARG A 93 18.29 -20.34 2.45
CA ARG A 93 17.25 -19.39 2.05
C ARG A 93 17.11 -19.37 0.52
N SER A 94 15.88 -19.41 0.03
CA SER A 94 15.58 -19.46 -1.40
C SER A 94 14.48 -18.45 -1.75
N TRP A 95 14.58 -17.85 -2.92
CA TRP A 95 13.59 -16.92 -3.47
C TRP A 95 12.75 -17.54 -4.59
N ASP A 96 13.03 -18.80 -4.95
CA ASP A 96 12.43 -19.53 -6.06
C ASP A 96 12.00 -20.96 -5.68
N ARG A 97 11.45 -21.14 -4.47
CA ARG A 97 10.95 -22.40 -3.93
C ARG A 97 12.00 -23.51 -3.77
N GLY A 98 13.24 -23.14 -3.56
CA GLY A 98 14.33 -24.10 -3.37
C GLY A 98 14.99 -24.57 -4.67
N ALA A 99 14.64 -24.00 -5.82
CA ALA A 99 15.33 -24.28 -7.08
C ALA A 99 16.78 -23.78 -7.04
N THR A 100 16.97 -22.58 -6.49
CA THR A 100 18.29 -22.05 -6.11
C THR A 100 18.22 -21.52 -4.68
N TRP A 101 19.35 -21.51 -3.97
CA TRP A 101 19.35 -21.03 -2.58
C TRP A 101 20.71 -20.47 -2.16
N GLU A 102 20.64 -19.56 -1.21
CA GLU A 102 21.75 -19.08 -0.42
C GLU A 102 21.93 -20.02 0.78
N GLY A 103 23.05 -20.73 0.84
CA GLY A 103 23.29 -21.76 1.85
C GLY A 103 24.28 -21.32 2.93
N LEU A 104 24.38 -22.14 3.99
CA LEU A 104 25.29 -21.97 5.12
C LEU A 104 25.12 -20.68 5.90
N LEU A 105 23.94 -20.06 5.83
CA LEU A 105 23.64 -18.84 6.58
C LEU A 105 23.78 -19.09 8.08
N GLY A 106 24.64 -18.33 8.72
CA GLY A 106 24.88 -18.39 10.16
C GLY A 106 25.44 -19.70 10.66
N ARG A 107 26.16 -20.47 9.82
CA ARG A 107 26.70 -21.77 10.20
C ARG A 107 27.42 -21.71 11.55
N ALA A 108 26.93 -22.52 12.49
CA ALA A 108 27.47 -22.63 13.85
C ALA A 108 27.77 -24.09 14.18
N SER A 109 28.86 -24.34 14.88
CA SER A 109 29.24 -25.69 15.32
C SER A 109 29.04 -25.86 16.83
N VAL A 110 28.65 -27.06 17.26
CA VAL A 110 28.46 -27.42 18.65
C VAL A 110 29.81 -27.31 19.38
N PRO A 111 29.94 -26.46 20.41
CA PRO A 111 31.17 -26.34 21.18
C PRO A 111 31.47 -27.58 22.01
N ALA A 112 32.75 -27.82 22.35
CA ALA A 112 33.18 -29.00 23.07
C ALA A 112 32.48 -29.24 24.44
N ALA A 113 32.02 -28.16 25.09
CA ALA A 113 31.38 -28.21 26.41
C ALA A 113 29.84 -28.16 26.35
N ARG A 114 29.23 -28.26 25.16
CA ARG A 114 27.79 -28.15 24.97
C ARG A 114 27.27 -29.31 24.10
N THR A 115 25.97 -29.57 24.24
CA THR A 115 25.26 -30.58 23.46
C THR A 115 24.33 -29.93 22.41
N GLY A 116 24.45 -28.63 22.16
CA GLY A 116 23.66 -27.94 21.17
C GLY A 116 24.22 -26.57 20.80
N THR A 117 23.76 -26.06 19.69
CA THR A 117 24.06 -24.71 19.20
C THR A 117 22.92 -24.21 18.32
N ARG A 118 22.92 -22.93 18.01
CA ARG A 118 21.95 -22.29 17.10
C ARG A 118 22.65 -21.28 16.20
N THR A 119 22.03 -20.99 15.07
CA THR A 119 22.44 -19.86 14.22
C THR A 119 21.98 -18.54 14.85
N LEU A 120 22.46 -17.45 14.30
CA LEU A 120 21.77 -16.16 14.42
C LEU A 120 20.50 -16.16 13.57
N MET A 121 19.64 -15.16 13.75
CA MET A 121 18.44 -14.98 12.94
C MET A 121 18.78 -14.35 11.59
N TYR A 122 18.09 -14.82 10.57
CA TYR A 122 18.21 -14.33 9.21
C TYR A 122 16.84 -13.93 8.67
N ASN A 123 16.82 -12.85 7.89
CA ASN A 123 15.64 -12.31 7.27
C ASN A 123 15.04 -13.30 6.26
N ILE A 124 13.73 -13.52 6.34
CA ILE A 124 12.97 -14.35 5.40
C ILE A 124 12.27 -13.52 4.31
N THR A 125 12.52 -12.23 4.23
CA THR A 125 12.02 -11.33 3.19
C THR A 125 13.17 -10.95 2.25
N ASP A 126 12.93 -11.08 0.95
CA ASP A 126 13.88 -10.66 -0.08
C ASP A 126 14.06 -9.13 0.01
N PRO A 127 15.27 -8.66 0.28
CA PRO A 127 15.52 -7.25 0.47
C PRO A 127 15.43 -6.41 -0.83
N VAL A 128 15.54 -7.04 -1.98
CA VAL A 128 15.47 -6.36 -3.28
C VAL A 128 14.08 -6.46 -3.88
N GLY A 129 13.47 -7.64 -3.84
CA GLY A 129 12.14 -7.89 -4.38
C GLY A 129 11.04 -7.88 -3.33
N HIS A 130 11.37 -7.70 -2.04
CA HIS A 130 10.46 -7.73 -0.89
C HIS A 130 9.54 -8.96 -0.84
N ARG A 131 9.89 -10.03 -1.55
CA ARG A 131 9.17 -11.30 -1.50
C ARG A 131 9.61 -12.07 -0.28
N ARG A 132 8.70 -12.79 0.35
CA ARG A 132 9.09 -13.75 1.38
C ARG A 132 9.84 -14.91 0.75
N GLY A 133 10.93 -15.31 1.41
CA GLY A 133 11.75 -16.43 0.99
C GLY A 133 11.26 -17.76 1.57
N TRP A 134 11.62 -18.81 0.90
CA TRP A 134 11.60 -20.16 1.44
C TRP A 134 12.82 -20.37 2.32
N ILE A 135 12.65 -21.03 3.44
CA ILE A 135 13.72 -21.26 4.41
C ILE A 135 13.69 -22.70 4.91
N ARG A 136 14.86 -23.25 5.21
CA ARG A 136 15.00 -24.54 5.89
C ARG A 136 16.20 -24.54 6.83
N ALA A 137 16.14 -25.37 7.85
CA ALA A 137 17.26 -25.66 8.72
C ALA A 137 18.03 -26.85 8.18
N CYS A 138 19.34 -26.76 8.12
CA CYS A 138 20.24 -27.83 7.74
C CYS A 138 21.28 -28.09 8.83
N GLY A 139 21.68 -29.33 8.99
CA GLY A 139 22.73 -29.75 9.93
C GLY A 139 23.61 -30.84 9.37
N ASP A 140 24.85 -30.86 9.86
CA ASP A 140 25.84 -31.89 9.55
C ASP A 140 26.28 -32.57 10.86
N ALA A 141 25.70 -33.74 11.10
CA ALA A 141 25.95 -34.54 12.31
C ALA A 141 26.29 -36.03 11.99
N ALA A 142 25.77 -36.53 10.89
CA ALA A 142 26.02 -37.86 10.36
C ALA A 142 25.82 -37.84 8.84
N GLY A 143 26.28 -36.73 8.22
CA GLY A 143 25.95 -36.31 6.88
C GLY A 143 24.93 -35.16 6.89
N VAL A 144 24.90 -34.39 5.81
CA VAL A 144 24.01 -33.23 5.68
C VAL A 144 22.55 -33.68 5.63
N THR A 145 21.75 -33.15 6.54
CA THR A 145 20.29 -33.36 6.59
C THR A 145 19.62 -32.00 6.74
N CYS A 146 18.51 -31.76 6.03
CA CYS A 146 17.73 -30.54 6.14
C CYS A 146 16.28 -30.84 6.48
N THR A 147 15.60 -29.89 7.11
CA THR A 147 14.14 -29.86 7.19
C THR A 147 13.55 -29.67 5.80
N ASP A 148 12.26 -29.86 5.66
CA ASP A 148 11.57 -29.46 4.44
C ASP A 148 11.67 -27.94 4.28
N TRP A 149 11.58 -27.48 3.04
CA TRP A 149 11.46 -26.06 2.74
C TRP A 149 10.13 -25.54 3.29
N VAL A 150 10.19 -24.42 3.98
CA VAL A 150 9.01 -23.72 4.52
C VAL A 150 8.96 -22.32 3.95
N TYR A 151 7.77 -21.93 3.56
CA TYR A 151 7.41 -20.54 3.31
C TYR A 151 6.70 -20.05 4.58
N PRO A 152 7.34 -19.25 5.46
CA PRO A 152 6.71 -18.78 6.68
C PRO A 152 5.56 -17.84 6.35
N THR A 153 4.35 -18.26 6.66
CA THR A 153 3.16 -17.44 6.51
C THR A 153 2.90 -16.71 7.81
N VAL A 154 2.64 -15.41 7.72
CA VAL A 154 2.18 -14.64 8.88
C VAL A 154 0.71 -14.96 9.08
N CYS A 155 0.44 -15.72 10.10
CA CYS A 155 -0.89 -15.76 10.68
C CYS A 155 -0.79 -15.18 12.07
N ASP A 156 -1.52 -14.11 12.37
CA ASP A 156 -1.50 -13.42 13.66
C ASP A 156 -1.93 -14.35 14.81
N GLY A 157 -1.01 -15.21 15.23
CA GLY A 157 -1.18 -16.10 16.37
C GLY A 157 -1.99 -17.37 16.15
N THR A 158 -2.61 -17.58 14.99
CA THR A 158 -3.32 -18.80 14.64
C THR A 158 -2.58 -19.59 13.55
N ARG A 159 -2.71 -20.91 13.55
CA ARG A 159 -2.24 -21.71 12.42
C ARG A 159 -3.02 -21.28 11.17
N CYS A 160 -2.32 -21.02 10.10
CA CYS A 160 -2.94 -20.55 8.87
C CYS A 160 -3.88 -21.59 8.26
N ASP A 161 -3.43 -22.81 8.14
CA ASP A 161 -4.23 -23.88 7.56
C ASP A 161 -4.42 -25.00 8.57
N GLY A 162 -5.64 -25.48 8.70
CA GLY A 162 -5.98 -26.60 9.57
C GLY A 162 -6.33 -26.23 11.02
N GLY A 163 -6.37 -24.94 11.37
CA GLY A 163 -6.79 -24.47 12.70
C GLY A 163 -8.30 -24.61 12.94
N ASP A 164 -8.72 -24.50 14.21
CA ASP A 164 -10.15 -24.52 14.58
C ASP A 164 -10.77 -23.13 14.37
N PRO A 165 -11.85 -22.98 13.59
CA PRO A 165 -12.61 -21.74 13.45
C PRO A 165 -13.12 -21.13 14.77
N ALA A 166 -13.29 -21.94 15.83
CA ALA A 166 -13.69 -21.42 17.15
C ALA A 166 -12.66 -20.46 17.77
N GLY A 167 -11.40 -20.52 17.31
CA GLY A 167 -10.34 -19.61 17.71
C GLY A 167 -10.22 -18.34 16.87
N ALA A 168 -11.05 -18.16 15.84
CA ALA A 168 -11.01 -16.99 14.99
C ALA A 168 -11.48 -15.72 15.75
N PRO A 169 -10.73 -14.61 15.70
CA PRO A 169 -11.09 -13.37 16.38
C PRO A 169 -12.38 -12.69 15.86
N SER A 170 -12.76 -12.96 14.62
CA SER A 170 -14.00 -12.46 14.02
C SER A 170 -14.64 -13.53 13.13
N ASP A 171 -15.94 -13.38 12.87
CA ASP A 171 -16.74 -14.24 11.99
C ASP A 171 -17.65 -13.35 11.14
N GLU A 172 -17.29 -13.19 9.90
CA GLU A 172 -18.00 -12.38 8.93
C GLU A 172 -18.36 -13.19 7.68
N ARG A 173 -19.44 -12.81 7.04
CA ARG A 173 -19.94 -13.41 5.79
C ARG A 173 -19.73 -12.43 4.64
N PRO A 174 -18.62 -12.53 3.88
CA PRO A 174 -18.28 -11.52 2.86
C PRO A 174 -19.17 -11.58 1.62
N VAL A 175 -19.88 -12.70 1.41
CA VAL A 175 -20.78 -12.95 0.29
C VAL A 175 -22.05 -13.63 0.77
N PRO A 176 -23.17 -13.53 0.04
CA PRO A 176 -24.38 -14.28 0.34
C PRO A 176 -24.14 -15.79 0.37
N SER A 177 -24.83 -16.48 1.28
CA SER A 177 -24.89 -17.94 1.30
C SER A 177 -25.57 -18.46 0.03
N THR A 178 -25.18 -19.68 -0.40
CA THR A 178 -25.89 -20.42 -1.46
C THR A 178 -26.68 -21.58 -0.84
N THR A 179 -27.65 -22.07 -1.59
CA THR A 179 -28.48 -23.20 -1.17
C THR A 179 -28.34 -24.36 -2.14
N LEU A 180 -28.36 -25.59 -1.62
CA LEU A 180 -28.36 -26.82 -2.40
C LEU A 180 -29.28 -27.83 -1.74
N PHE A 181 -30.36 -28.22 -2.38
CA PHE A 181 -31.35 -29.19 -1.88
C PHE A 181 -31.76 -28.95 -0.41
N GLY A 182 -32.02 -27.69 -0.05
CA GLY A 182 -32.40 -27.28 1.29
C GLY A 182 -31.24 -27.06 2.29
N ARG A 183 -30.00 -27.42 1.91
CA ARG A 183 -28.80 -27.11 2.71
C ARG A 183 -28.38 -25.66 2.47
N THR A 184 -27.85 -25.02 3.50
CA THR A 184 -27.28 -23.69 3.40
C THR A 184 -25.75 -23.80 3.45
N ILE A 185 -25.07 -23.30 2.44
CA ILE A 185 -23.60 -23.27 2.34
C ILE A 185 -23.18 -21.82 2.49
N SER A 186 -22.33 -21.52 3.47
CA SER A 186 -21.83 -20.19 3.74
C SER A 186 -20.31 -20.15 3.84
N LEU A 187 -19.75 -19.06 3.31
CA LEU A 187 -18.35 -18.68 3.48
C LEU A 187 -18.24 -17.76 4.69
N HIS A 188 -17.37 -18.13 5.60
CA HIS A 188 -17.02 -17.37 6.79
C HIS A 188 -15.56 -16.93 6.72
N VAL A 189 -15.26 -15.74 7.21
CA VAL A 189 -13.91 -15.19 7.22
C VAL A 189 -13.61 -14.52 8.55
N ASP A 190 -12.36 -14.66 8.96
CA ASP A 190 -11.75 -13.75 9.93
C ASP A 190 -10.88 -12.75 9.18
N GLN A 191 -11.38 -11.52 9.07
CA GLN A 191 -10.70 -10.45 8.34
C GLN A 191 -9.34 -10.11 8.97
N ARG A 192 -9.24 -10.13 10.30
CA ARG A 192 -8.00 -9.78 11.02
C ARG A 192 -6.92 -10.85 10.86
N GLY A 193 -7.32 -12.12 11.00
CA GLY A 193 -6.43 -13.26 10.86
C GLY A 193 -6.18 -13.65 9.40
N ALA A 194 -6.83 -12.99 8.43
CA ALA A 194 -6.78 -13.34 7.01
C ALA A 194 -7.00 -14.83 6.77
N THR A 195 -8.02 -15.39 7.43
CA THR A 195 -8.41 -16.81 7.33
C THR A 195 -9.87 -16.96 6.95
N ALA A 196 -10.21 -18.12 6.37
CA ALA A 196 -11.56 -18.44 5.95
C ALA A 196 -11.91 -19.90 6.28
N TRP A 197 -13.22 -20.18 6.44
CA TRP A 197 -13.79 -21.52 6.57
C TRP A 197 -15.17 -21.60 5.92
N GLY A 198 -15.56 -22.81 5.54
CA GLY A 198 -16.89 -23.09 5.01
C GLY A 198 -17.77 -23.71 6.05
N VAL A 199 -19.06 -23.39 6.04
CA VAL A 199 -20.09 -23.99 6.91
C VAL A 199 -21.23 -24.52 6.04
N ILE A 200 -21.71 -25.74 6.35
CA ILE A 200 -22.96 -26.29 5.84
C ILE A 200 -23.95 -26.46 6.98
N GLU A 201 -25.14 -25.91 6.80
CA GLU A 201 -26.26 -25.99 7.76
C GLU A 201 -27.47 -26.65 7.10
N ASN A 202 -28.39 -27.18 7.91
CA ASN A 202 -29.55 -27.96 7.47
C ASN A 202 -29.16 -29.21 6.64
N GLY A 203 -27.97 -29.74 6.90
CA GLY A 203 -27.44 -30.94 6.23
C GLY A 203 -27.87 -32.25 6.87
N GLY A 204 -27.76 -33.34 6.11
CA GLY A 204 -27.88 -34.69 6.57
C GLY A 204 -26.53 -35.37 6.75
N PRO A 205 -26.46 -36.54 7.46
CA PRO A 205 -25.24 -37.28 7.61
C PRO A 205 -24.56 -37.60 6.27
N GLY A 206 -23.27 -37.33 6.17
CA GLY A 206 -22.48 -37.54 4.95
C GLY A 206 -22.49 -36.42 3.94
N ASP A 207 -23.31 -35.35 4.12
CA ASP A 207 -23.20 -34.16 3.33
C ASP A 207 -21.84 -33.51 3.52
N GLU A 208 -21.26 -32.95 2.44
CA GLU A 208 -19.88 -32.49 2.44
C GLU A 208 -19.80 -30.95 2.36
N ILE A 209 -18.76 -30.41 2.98
CA ILE A 209 -18.35 -29.01 2.88
C ILE A 209 -16.83 -28.93 2.68
N TRP A 210 -16.36 -27.98 1.86
CA TRP A 210 -14.95 -27.68 1.66
C TRP A 210 -14.76 -26.23 1.24
N LEU A 211 -13.51 -25.76 1.22
CA LEU A 211 -13.13 -24.49 0.61
C LEU A 211 -12.40 -24.74 -0.70
N ASP A 212 -12.61 -23.85 -1.65
CA ASP A 212 -11.70 -23.63 -2.77
C ASP A 212 -10.97 -22.30 -2.56
N ARG A 213 -9.68 -22.27 -2.93
CA ARG A 213 -8.80 -21.10 -2.82
C ARG A 213 -8.09 -20.87 -4.15
N SER A 214 -8.10 -19.65 -4.66
CA SER A 214 -7.52 -19.24 -5.91
C SER A 214 -6.57 -18.08 -5.71
N TRP A 215 -5.47 -18.08 -6.46
CA TRP A 215 -4.49 -16.99 -6.47
C TRP A 215 -4.58 -16.09 -7.72
N ASP A 216 -5.53 -16.37 -8.60
CA ASP A 216 -5.81 -15.68 -9.86
C ASP A 216 -7.29 -15.28 -9.99
N GLU A 217 -7.88 -14.84 -8.90
CA GLU A 217 -9.25 -14.32 -8.82
C GLU A 217 -10.35 -15.34 -9.20
N GLY A 218 -10.05 -16.62 -9.08
CA GLY A 218 -10.99 -17.69 -9.41
C GLY A 218 -10.88 -18.21 -10.85
N ALA A 219 -9.91 -17.74 -11.64
CA ALA A 219 -9.65 -18.27 -12.97
C ALA A 219 -9.05 -19.70 -12.91
N GLY A 220 -8.28 -20.01 -11.87
CA GLY A 220 -7.75 -21.34 -11.59
C GLY A 220 -7.54 -21.58 -10.10
N TRP A 221 -7.70 -22.83 -9.65
CA TRP A 221 -7.47 -23.20 -8.24
C TRP A 221 -6.97 -24.67 -8.07
N PRO A 222 -6.03 -25.14 -8.90
CA PRO A 222 -5.62 -26.56 -8.89
C PRO A 222 -5.00 -27.00 -7.57
N GLU A 223 -4.28 -26.12 -6.90
CA GLU A 223 -3.61 -26.37 -5.62
C GLU A 223 -4.48 -26.00 -4.40
N GLY A 224 -5.63 -25.36 -4.62
CA GLY A 224 -6.52 -24.84 -3.59
C GLY A 224 -7.90 -25.49 -3.56
N SER A 225 -8.13 -26.58 -4.28
CA SER A 225 -9.45 -27.23 -4.30
C SER A 225 -9.66 -28.18 -3.13
N SER A 226 -10.89 -28.26 -2.66
CA SER A 226 -11.32 -29.20 -1.61
C SER A 226 -10.55 -29.09 -0.29
N LEU A 227 -10.13 -27.89 0.07
CA LEU A 227 -9.42 -27.63 1.32
C LEU A 227 -10.34 -27.92 2.52
N GLY A 228 -9.82 -28.68 3.48
CA GLY A 228 -10.52 -29.00 4.71
C GLY A 228 -11.84 -29.77 4.52
N ARG A 229 -12.00 -30.51 3.42
CA ARG A 229 -13.21 -31.29 3.14
C ARG A 229 -13.59 -32.15 4.35
N THR A 230 -14.82 -31.95 4.79
CA THR A 230 -15.39 -32.69 5.93
C THR A 230 -16.85 -33.01 5.67
N GLN A 231 -17.40 -33.95 6.45
CA GLN A 231 -18.76 -34.44 6.31
C GLN A 231 -19.58 -34.08 7.54
N VAL A 232 -20.89 -33.89 7.35
CA VAL A 232 -21.85 -33.77 8.46
C VAL A 232 -21.89 -35.09 9.22
N PRO A 233 -21.59 -35.09 10.52
CA PRO A 233 -21.62 -36.32 11.32
C PRO A 233 -23.02 -36.89 11.49
N GLU A 234 -23.12 -38.17 11.81
CA GLU A 234 -24.40 -38.82 12.15
C GLU A 234 -25.05 -38.11 13.36
N GLY A 235 -26.32 -37.79 13.25
CA GLY A 235 -27.07 -37.08 14.29
C GLY A 235 -26.82 -35.57 14.35
N ALA A 236 -25.95 -34.99 13.50
CA ALA A 236 -25.73 -33.57 13.37
C ALA A 236 -26.49 -33.00 12.15
N GLY A 237 -26.88 -31.71 12.22
CA GLY A 237 -27.48 -30.99 11.10
C GLY A 237 -26.52 -30.00 10.44
N SER A 238 -25.26 -29.94 10.85
CA SER A 238 -24.27 -28.99 10.35
C SER A 238 -22.85 -29.49 10.57
N THR A 239 -21.93 -28.95 9.78
CA THR A 239 -20.48 -29.07 10.01
C THR A 239 -19.74 -27.90 9.40
N ARG A 240 -18.45 -27.76 9.71
CA ARG A 240 -17.58 -26.71 9.18
C ARG A 240 -16.20 -27.24 8.83
N THR A 241 -15.52 -26.60 7.90
CA THR A 241 -14.13 -26.90 7.61
C THR A 241 -13.21 -26.37 8.72
N ALA A 242 -11.96 -26.78 8.71
CA ALA A 242 -10.89 -26.03 9.38
C ALA A 242 -10.73 -24.64 8.74
N VAL A 243 -9.97 -23.73 9.39
CA VAL A 243 -9.60 -22.44 8.80
C VAL A 243 -8.46 -22.59 7.79
N PHE A 244 -8.47 -21.76 6.76
CA PHE A 244 -7.42 -21.69 5.74
C PHE A 244 -7.04 -20.26 5.49
N ALA A 245 -5.72 -20.01 5.34
CA ALA A 245 -5.20 -18.69 5.04
C ALA A 245 -5.69 -18.17 3.69
N THR A 246 -6.01 -16.88 3.65
CA THR A 246 -6.42 -16.16 2.43
C THR A 246 -5.29 -15.37 1.80
N ARG A 247 -4.08 -15.37 2.40
CA ARG A 247 -2.87 -14.78 1.83
C ARG A 247 -2.13 -15.78 0.96
N ASP A 248 -1.59 -15.31 -0.16
CA ASP A 248 -0.83 -16.14 -1.09
C ASP A 248 0.48 -16.63 -0.43
N PRO A 249 0.66 -17.95 -0.23
CA PRO A 249 1.88 -18.51 0.34
C PRO A 249 3.12 -18.33 -0.55
N ARG A 250 2.94 -17.92 -1.81
CA ARG A 250 4.05 -17.61 -2.74
C ARG A 250 4.62 -16.21 -2.53
N GLY A 251 4.03 -15.41 -1.62
CA GLY A 251 4.51 -14.06 -1.31
C GLY A 251 4.26 -13.04 -2.41
N LEU A 252 3.27 -13.28 -3.25
CA LEU A 252 2.84 -12.30 -4.25
C LEU A 252 1.90 -11.23 -3.67
N LEU A 253 1.86 -11.11 -2.36
CA LEU A 253 1.39 -9.98 -1.55
C LEU A 253 -0.08 -9.60 -1.67
N TYR A 254 -0.91 -10.31 -2.38
CA TYR A 254 -2.34 -10.08 -2.43
C TYR A 254 -3.13 -11.24 -1.83
N GLY A 255 -4.26 -10.92 -1.26
CA GLY A 255 -5.18 -11.90 -0.69
C GLY A 255 -5.66 -12.88 -1.75
N GLY A 256 -5.67 -14.16 -1.42
CA GLY A 256 -6.29 -15.17 -2.24
C GLY A 256 -7.81 -15.02 -2.25
N ALA A 257 -8.44 -15.30 -3.37
CA ALA A 257 -9.88 -15.47 -3.43
C ALA A 257 -10.25 -16.84 -2.84
N VAL A 258 -11.31 -16.88 -2.05
CA VAL A 258 -11.84 -18.10 -1.43
C VAL A 258 -13.34 -18.22 -1.67
N ARG A 259 -13.85 -19.44 -1.70
CA ARG A 259 -15.29 -19.75 -1.69
C ARG A 259 -15.57 -21.00 -0.90
N ALA A 260 -16.75 -21.12 -0.34
CA ALA A 260 -17.24 -22.33 0.31
C ALA A 260 -18.07 -23.13 -0.70
N CYS A 261 -17.82 -24.42 -0.76
CA CYS A 261 -18.51 -25.37 -1.63
C CYS A 261 -19.06 -26.54 -0.83
N GLY A 262 -20.28 -26.98 -1.13
CA GLY A 262 -20.87 -28.14 -0.47
C GLY A 262 -21.56 -29.07 -1.46
N ARG A 263 -21.81 -30.31 -0.99
CA ARG A 263 -22.44 -31.35 -1.77
C ARG A 263 -23.31 -32.24 -0.88
N GLU A 264 -24.48 -32.62 -1.37
CA GLU A 264 -25.32 -33.63 -0.71
C GLU A 264 -24.71 -35.03 -0.84
N ALA A 265 -24.84 -35.83 0.22
CA ALA A 265 -24.36 -37.21 0.22
C ALA A 265 -24.97 -38.01 -0.90
N GLY A 266 -24.14 -38.76 -1.64
CA GLY A 266 -24.58 -39.59 -2.77
C GLY A 266 -24.83 -38.82 -4.09
N HIS A 267 -24.78 -37.49 -4.09
CA HIS A 267 -24.90 -36.66 -5.31
C HIS A 267 -23.54 -36.27 -5.86
N GLN A 268 -23.45 -36.07 -7.18
CA GLN A 268 -22.23 -35.60 -7.83
C GLN A 268 -22.21 -34.06 -7.92
N GLU A 269 -23.38 -33.45 -7.97
CA GLU A 269 -23.50 -31.99 -8.07
C GLU A 269 -23.24 -31.31 -6.73
N GLY A 270 -22.46 -30.26 -6.74
CA GLY A 270 -22.19 -29.37 -5.63
C GLY A 270 -22.58 -27.94 -5.94
N SER A 271 -22.69 -27.12 -4.91
CA SER A 271 -22.91 -25.68 -5.06
C SER A 271 -21.84 -24.91 -4.28
N CYS A 272 -21.43 -23.76 -4.80
CA CYS A 272 -20.43 -22.91 -4.16
C CYS A 272 -20.97 -21.49 -3.99
N THR A 273 -20.51 -20.80 -2.94
CA THR A 273 -20.69 -19.35 -2.82
C THR A 273 -19.94 -18.62 -3.94
N ALA A 274 -20.21 -17.35 -4.13
CA ALA A 274 -19.32 -16.51 -4.93
C ALA A 274 -17.91 -16.49 -4.33
N TRP A 275 -16.90 -16.23 -5.16
CA TRP A 275 -15.54 -15.95 -4.71
C TRP A 275 -15.50 -14.66 -3.91
N ALA A 276 -14.73 -14.63 -2.83
CA ALA A 276 -14.50 -13.44 -2.02
C ALA A 276 -13.01 -13.29 -1.73
N ARG A 277 -12.58 -12.04 -1.59
CA ARG A 277 -11.22 -11.68 -1.15
C ARG A 277 -11.32 -10.96 0.20
N PRO A 278 -11.13 -11.66 1.32
CA PRO A 278 -11.17 -11.04 2.65
C PRO A 278 -9.99 -10.07 2.86
N ALA A 279 -10.26 -8.98 3.58
CA ALA A 279 -9.22 -8.02 3.97
C ALA A 279 -9.62 -7.32 5.28
N PRO A 280 -8.65 -6.88 6.12
CA PRO A 280 -8.92 -6.34 7.46
C PRO A 280 -9.59 -4.96 7.47
N SER A 281 -9.55 -4.22 6.35
CA SER A 281 -10.25 -2.95 6.18
C SER A 281 -10.65 -2.73 4.73
N ARG A 282 -11.53 -1.73 4.49
CA ARG A 282 -11.94 -1.33 3.14
C ARG A 282 -10.75 -0.84 2.31
N ALA A 283 -9.90 0.00 2.91
CA ALA A 283 -8.71 0.51 2.26
C ALA A 283 -7.72 -0.63 1.94
N ARG A 284 -7.52 -1.58 2.87
CA ARG A 284 -6.67 -2.75 2.61
C ARG A 284 -7.23 -3.63 1.50
N ALA A 285 -8.53 -3.86 1.46
CA ALA A 285 -9.18 -4.61 0.39
C ALA A 285 -8.93 -3.97 -0.99
N ALA A 286 -9.04 -2.64 -1.05
CA ALA A 286 -8.77 -1.90 -2.29
C ALA A 286 -7.28 -1.92 -2.67
N ALA A 287 -6.38 -1.80 -1.70
CA ALA A 287 -4.93 -1.89 -1.94
C ALA A 287 -4.53 -3.29 -2.44
N ASP A 288 -5.04 -4.36 -1.82
CA ASP A 288 -4.79 -5.74 -2.26
C ASP A 288 -5.24 -5.95 -3.73
N ALA A 289 -6.41 -5.42 -4.10
CA ALA A 289 -6.93 -5.52 -5.45
C ALA A 289 -6.11 -4.67 -6.46
N LEU A 290 -5.64 -3.49 -6.07
CA LEU A 290 -4.74 -2.67 -6.88
C LEU A 290 -3.40 -3.37 -7.13
N MET A 291 -2.82 -3.93 -6.06
CA MET A 291 -1.52 -4.60 -6.13
C MET A 291 -1.56 -5.90 -6.92
N ALA A 292 -2.72 -6.53 -7.08
CA ALA A 292 -2.91 -7.68 -7.99
C ALA A 292 -2.54 -7.36 -9.46
N SER A 293 -2.62 -6.09 -9.85
CA SER A 293 -2.24 -5.62 -11.19
C SER A 293 -0.83 -5.03 -11.27
N TYR A 294 -0.09 -4.98 -10.16
CA TYR A 294 1.27 -4.45 -10.14
C TYR A 294 2.27 -5.44 -10.74
N HIS A 295 3.03 -5.01 -11.73
CA HIS A 295 4.06 -5.83 -12.36
C HIS A 295 5.37 -5.78 -11.57
N VAL A 296 5.55 -6.70 -10.63
CA VAL A 296 6.69 -6.72 -9.69
C VAL A 296 8.05 -6.67 -10.41
N ASN A 297 8.21 -7.41 -11.52
CA ASN A 297 9.48 -7.45 -12.25
C ASN A 297 9.80 -6.11 -12.95
N GLU A 298 8.79 -5.40 -13.40
CA GLU A 298 8.93 -4.12 -14.10
C GLU A 298 8.78 -2.91 -13.17
N GLY A 299 8.24 -3.12 -11.99
CA GLY A 299 8.10 -2.09 -10.97
C GLY A 299 7.04 -1.03 -11.28
N TRP A 300 5.92 -1.38 -11.96
CA TRP A 300 4.87 -0.42 -12.27
C TRP A 300 3.55 -1.10 -12.65
N TRP A 301 2.48 -0.28 -12.82
CA TRP A 301 1.23 -0.70 -13.45
C TRP A 301 1.30 -0.36 -14.94
N ARG A 302 1.21 -1.39 -15.80
CA ARG A 302 1.38 -1.24 -17.25
C ARG A 302 0.29 -0.40 -17.89
N SER A 303 0.62 0.12 -19.06
CA SER A 303 -0.23 0.76 -20.07
C SER A 303 -0.50 2.26 -19.93
N SER A 304 -0.04 2.93 -18.87
CA SER A 304 -0.03 4.39 -18.84
C SER A 304 0.97 4.91 -17.82
N TRP A 305 1.86 5.79 -18.29
CA TRP A 305 3.00 6.28 -17.53
C TRP A 305 2.58 7.10 -16.30
N TRP A 306 1.83 8.17 -16.50
CA TRP A 306 1.42 9.04 -15.41
C TRP A 306 0.39 8.40 -14.47
N ASN A 307 -0.50 7.55 -15.03
CA ASN A 307 -1.47 6.82 -14.22
C ASN A 307 -0.78 5.91 -13.19
N SER A 308 0.40 5.35 -13.56
CA SER A 308 1.18 4.53 -12.65
C SER A 308 1.78 5.36 -11.50
N ALA A 309 2.16 6.63 -11.75
CA ALA A 309 2.57 7.55 -10.67
C ALA A 309 1.43 7.81 -9.68
N VAL A 310 0.21 8.06 -10.18
CA VAL A 310 -0.98 8.25 -9.33
C VAL A 310 -1.33 6.98 -8.55
N ALA A 311 -1.19 5.79 -9.16
CA ALA A 311 -1.39 4.53 -8.44
C ALA A 311 -0.36 4.33 -7.33
N LEU A 312 0.92 4.69 -7.58
CA LEU A 312 1.95 4.66 -6.54
C LEU A 312 1.64 5.63 -5.40
N THR A 313 1.18 6.84 -5.73
CA THR A 313 0.73 7.84 -4.75
C THR A 313 -0.39 7.28 -3.87
N ALA A 314 -1.38 6.58 -4.46
CA ALA A 314 -2.47 5.97 -3.70
C ALA A 314 -1.97 4.88 -2.74
N VAL A 315 -0.95 4.09 -3.12
CA VAL A 315 -0.31 3.10 -2.23
C VAL A 315 0.46 3.79 -1.09
N VAL A 316 1.16 4.88 -1.38
CA VAL A 316 1.88 5.67 -0.36
C VAL A 316 0.89 6.31 0.62
N ASP A 317 -0.19 6.90 0.14
CA ASP A 317 -1.22 7.48 1.00
C ASP A 317 -1.94 6.42 1.83
N PHE A 318 -2.17 5.23 1.27
CA PHE A 318 -2.66 4.08 2.05
C PHE A 318 -1.74 3.79 3.24
N SER A 319 -0.44 3.65 3.02
CA SER A 319 0.51 3.39 4.12
C SER A 319 0.54 4.52 5.15
N ARG A 320 0.58 5.78 4.70
CA ARG A 320 0.67 6.95 5.58
C ARG A 320 -0.57 7.19 6.42
N ARG A 321 -1.77 6.94 5.87
CA ARG A 321 -3.04 7.24 6.54
C ARG A 321 -3.56 6.09 7.40
N THR A 322 -3.30 4.84 6.99
CA THR A 322 -3.78 3.66 7.72
C THR A 322 -2.74 3.07 8.67
N GLY A 323 -1.46 3.36 8.47
CA GLY A 323 -0.34 2.69 9.17
C GLY A 323 -0.10 1.25 8.72
N ASP A 324 -0.72 0.82 7.63
CA ASP A 324 -0.48 -0.50 7.03
C ASP A 324 0.63 -0.40 5.98
N HIS A 325 1.80 -0.91 6.29
CA HIS A 325 3.02 -0.81 5.50
C HIS A 325 3.29 -2.02 4.59
N GLU A 326 2.27 -2.83 4.32
CA GLU A 326 2.42 -4.08 3.55
C GLU A 326 3.01 -3.85 2.16
N TYR A 327 2.76 -2.69 1.55
CA TYR A 327 3.12 -2.39 0.17
C TYR A 327 4.21 -1.33 -0.01
N ASP A 328 4.86 -0.88 1.06
CA ASP A 328 5.93 0.14 1.02
C ASP A 328 7.09 -0.26 0.09
N TRP A 329 7.34 -1.55 -0.02
CA TRP A 329 8.35 -2.11 -0.93
C TRP A 329 8.14 -1.71 -2.41
N ALA A 330 6.89 -1.44 -2.82
CA ALA A 330 6.60 -1.03 -4.19
C ALA A 330 7.22 0.32 -4.55
N VAL A 331 7.41 1.20 -3.57
CA VAL A 331 8.05 2.51 -3.74
C VAL A 331 9.48 2.36 -4.25
N ALA A 332 10.31 1.61 -3.52
CA ALA A 332 11.70 1.36 -3.92
C ALA A 332 11.76 0.60 -5.24
N ARG A 333 10.89 -0.40 -5.41
CA ARG A 333 10.85 -1.20 -6.64
C ARG A 333 10.51 -0.36 -7.86
N THR A 334 9.49 0.51 -7.76
CA THR A 334 9.10 1.42 -8.85
C THR A 334 10.26 2.36 -9.21
N PHE A 335 10.89 2.94 -8.21
CA PHE A 335 12.02 3.85 -8.40
C PHE A 335 13.18 3.18 -9.16
N GLU A 336 13.62 2.04 -8.67
CA GLU A 336 14.78 1.32 -9.21
C GLU A 336 14.57 0.82 -10.64
N GLN A 337 13.34 0.37 -10.95
CA GLN A 337 13.05 -0.22 -12.25
C GLN A 337 12.69 0.82 -13.32
N ASN A 338 12.28 2.05 -12.95
CA ASN A 338 11.71 3.01 -13.91
C ASN A 338 12.44 4.35 -13.99
N ARG A 339 13.50 4.56 -13.23
CA ARG A 339 14.30 5.80 -13.29
C ARG A 339 15.14 5.91 -14.57
N GLY A 340 15.33 4.82 -15.28
CA GLY A 340 16.16 4.73 -16.48
C GLY A 340 15.51 5.36 -17.72
N VAL A 341 16.22 5.26 -18.85
CA VAL A 341 15.75 5.68 -20.17
C VAL A 341 14.98 4.54 -20.83
N PHE A 342 13.83 4.82 -21.40
CA PHE A 342 13.02 3.85 -22.14
C PHE A 342 12.64 4.40 -23.52
N PRO A 343 12.67 3.56 -24.58
CA PRO A 343 12.21 3.96 -25.90
C PRO A 343 10.70 4.16 -25.93
N ALA A 344 10.22 4.86 -26.93
CA ALA A 344 8.79 4.98 -27.22
C ALA A 344 8.14 3.58 -27.31
N GLY A 345 6.97 3.43 -26.68
CA GLY A 345 6.26 2.14 -26.57
C GLY A 345 6.74 1.23 -25.44
N GLY A 346 7.85 1.59 -24.75
CA GLY A 346 8.37 0.80 -23.63
C GLY A 346 7.62 1.02 -22.32
N ARG A 347 7.39 2.28 -21.95
CA ARG A 347 6.66 2.70 -20.74
C ARG A 347 5.52 3.70 -21.06
N SER A 348 5.68 4.46 -22.12
CA SER A 348 4.74 5.43 -22.64
C SER A 348 4.78 5.39 -24.17
N SER A 349 3.77 5.97 -24.83
CA SER A 349 3.81 6.24 -26.29
C SER A 349 5.00 7.14 -26.66
N ASP A 350 5.38 8.04 -25.77
CA ASP A 350 6.57 8.89 -25.89
C ASP A 350 7.79 8.24 -25.22
N PRO A 351 9.03 8.57 -25.62
CA PRO A 351 10.22 8.14 -24.89
C PRO A 351 10.24 8.67 -23.47
N ILE A 352 10.77 7.87 -22.54
CA ILE A 352 11.16 8.33 -21.20
C ILE A 352 12.66 8.59 -21.21
N GLU A 353 13.08 9.77 -20.82
CA GLU A 353 14.47 10.27 -20.96
C GLU A 353 15.33 10.02 -19.73
N GLY A 354 14.85 9.18 -18.82
CA GLY A 354 15.40 9.01 -17.49
C GLY A 354 14.75 10.00 -16.50
N HIS A 355 14.98 9.77 -15.21
CA HIS A 355 14.43 10.62 -14.16
C HIS A 355 12.91 10.85 -14.24
N PHE A 356 12.18 9.88 -14.76
CA PHE A 356 10.72 9.95 -14.98
C PHE A 356 10.26 11.08 -15.91
N ILE A 357 11.16 11.64 -16.70
CA ILE A 357 10.91 12.75 -17.60
C ILE A 357 10.38 12.24 -18.94
N SER A 358 9.28 12.85 -19.40
CA SER A 358 8.64 12.59 -20.68
C SER A 358 8.34 13.88 -21.43
N ARG A 359 7.86 13.75 -22.68
CA ARG A 359 7.45 14.88 -23.54
C ARG A 359 6.29 15.68 -22.92
N ALA A 360 5.32 15.00 -22.31
CA ALA A 360 4.23 15.61 -21.56
C ALA A 360 4.75 16.07 -20.20
N VAL A 361 4.68 17.36 -19.93
CA VAL A 361 5.28 17.97 -18.74
C VAL A 361 4.49 17.62 -17.48
N ASP A 362 3.17 17.48 -17.60
CA ASP A 362 2.29 17.04 -16.51
C ASP A 362 2.58 15.57 -16.11
N ASP A 363 2.84 14.69 -17.07
CA ASP A 363 3.24 13.30 -16.77
C ASP A 363 4.43 13.24 -15.81
N ALA A 364 5.47 14.03 -16.07
CA ALA A 364 6.62 14.15 -15.18
C ALA A 364 6.22 14.76 -13.82
N GLY A 365 5.30 15.71 -13.81
CA GLY A 365 4.78 16.34 -12.59
C GLY A 365 4.10 15.35 -11.64
N TRP A 366 3.34 14.37 -12.16
CA TRP A 366 2.74 13.32 -11.35
C TRP A 366 3.79 12.45 -10.65
N TRP A 367 4.89 12.12 -11.34
CA TRP A 367 6.00 11.41 -10.71
C TRP A 367 6.70 12.24 -9.63
N ALA A 368 6.84 13.56 -9.82
CA ALA A 368 7.41 14.41 -8.78
C ALA A 368 6.56 14.40 -7.49
N ILE A 369 5.22 14.40 -7.60
CA ILE A 369 4.33 14.24 -6.44
C ILE A 369 4.57 12.88 -5.77
N ALA A 370 4.57 11.79 -6.55
CA ALA A 370 4.80 10.45 -6.02
C ALA A 370 6.13 10.35 -5.24
N TRP A 371 7.20 10.98 -5.73
CA TRP A 371 8.49 10.98 -5.04
C TRP A 371 8.53 11.88 -3.81
N LEU A 372 7.80 12.99 -3.78
CA LEU A 372 7.66 13.81 -2.57
C LEU A 372 6.90 13.06 -1.47
N ASP A 373 5.84 12.35 -1.83
CA ASP A 373 5.08 11.52 -0.89
C ASP A 373 5.90 10.30 -0.42
N ALA A 374 6.67 9.68 -1.31
CA ALA A 374 7.63 8.63 -0.97
C ALA A 374 8.71 9.12 0.01
N TYR A 375 9.20 10.34 -0.17
CA TYR A 375 10.10 10.97 0.80
C TYR A 375 9.43 11.17 2.17
N ASP A 376 8.20 11.62 2.19
CA ASP A 376 7.46 11.81 3.45
C ASP A 376 7.19 10.47 4.18
N LEU A 377 7.01 9.38 3.44
CA LEU A 377 6.82 8.04 4.00
C LEU A 377 8.13 7.46 4.54
N THR A 378 9.22 7.56 3.77
CA THR A 378 10.46 6.79 4.02
C THR A 378 11.59 7.61 4.59
N HIS A 379 11.55 8.95 4.44
CA HIS A 379 12.64 9.90 4.71
C HIS A 379 13.93 9.63 3.91
N GLU A 380 13.85 8.83 2.84
CA GLU A 380 14.99 8.57 1.96
C GLU A 380 15.26 9.74 1.03
N ARG A 381 16.41 10.36 1.17
CA ARG A 381 16.81 11.57 0.45
C ARG A 381 16.76 11.42 -1.09
N ARG A 382 16.99 10.21 -1.62
CA ARG A 382 16.96 9.95 -3.07
C ARG A 382 15.63 10.34 -3.74
N TYR A 383 14.50 10.19 -3.03
CA TYR A 383 13.18 10.57 -3.57
C TYR A 383 13.00 12.08 -3.61
N LEU A 384 13.46 12.79 -2.60
CA LEU A 384 13.44 14.27 -2.61
C LEU A 384 14.34 14.83 -3.72
N ASP A 385 15.53 14.27 -3.91
CA ASP A 385 16.47 14.69 -4.97
C ASP A 385 15.90 14.42 -6.37
N GLU A 386 15.17 13.33 -6.55
CA GLU A 386 14.48 13.04 -7.80
C GLU A 386 13.35 14.04 -8.07
N ALA A 387 12.56 14.38 -7.07
CA ALA A 387 11.52 15.40 -7.17
C ALA A 387 12.10 16.77 -7.53
N VAL A 388 13.27 17.15 -6.97
CA VAL A 388 14.00 18.39 -7.33
C VAL A 388 14.44 18.34 -8.80
N THR A 389 14.92 17.20 -9.28
CA THR A 389 15.33 17.01 -10.67
C THR A 389 14.15 17.23 -11.61
N ILE A 390 13.02 16.58 -11.34
CA ILE A 390 11.81 16.74 -12.14
C ILE A 390 11.26 18.17 -12.06
N ALA A 391 11.19 18.76 -10.88
CA ALA A 391 10.72 20.14 -10.71
C ALA A 391 11.58 21.16 -11.46
N SER A 392 12.89 20.92 -11.54
CA SER A 392 13.81 21.73 -12.33
C SER A 392 13.52 21.62 -13.82
N TYR A 393 13.23 20.41 -14.31
CA TYR A 393 12.78 20.18 -15.67
C TYR A 393 11.46 20.92 -15.96
N LEU A 394 10.45 20.77 -15.12
CA LEU A 394 9.17 21.47 -15.26
C LEU A 394 9.39 22.98 -15.38
N HIS A 395 10.26 23.56 -14.55
CA HIS A 395 10.52 25.00 -14.55
C HIS A 395 11.08 25.52 -15.89
N THR A 396 11.75 24.69 -16.69
CA THR A 396 12.24 25.10 -18.03
C THR A 396 11.10 25.48 -18.99
N PHE A 397 9.86 25.09 -18.69
CA PHE A 397 8.65 25.40 -19.46
C PHE A 397 7.87 26.59 -18.90
N TRP A 398 8.36 27.23 -17.82
CA TRP A 398 7.81 28.48 -17.35
C TRP A 398 8.07 29.58 -18.41
N ASP A 399 7.01 30.27 -18.81
CA ASP A 399 7.11 31.28 -19.85
C ASP A 399 6.27 32.51 -19.51
N THR A 400 6.94 33.68 -19.45
CA THR A 400 6.31 35.00 -19.21
C THR A 400 5.91 35.71 -20.49
N GLY A 401 6.38 35.28 -21.64
CA GLY A 401 6.07 35.88 -22.95
C GLY A 401 4.62 35.66 -23.37
N THR A 402 4.02 34.54 -22.94
CA THR A 402 2.63 34.23 -23.22
C THR A 402 1.86 34.15 -21.89
N CYS A 403 0.70 34.80 -21.81
CA CYS A 403 -0.18 34.87 -20.64
C CYS A 403 0.51 35.34 -19.33
N GLY A 404 1.61 36.09 -19.44
CA GLY A 404 2.32 36.67 -18.29
C GLY A 404 2.95 35.69 -17.32
N GLY A 405 2.99 34.39 -17.64
CA GLY A 405 3.52 33.32 -16.80
C GLY A 405 2.92 31.94 -17.12
N GLY A 406 3.22 30.97 -16.28
CA GLY A 406 2.68 29.63 -16.39
C GLY A 406 3.57 28.64 -17.15
N ILE A 407 3.38 27.35 -16.82
CA ILE A 407 4.08 26.22 -17.45
C ILE A 407 3.28 25.72 -18.63
N TYR A 408 3.96 25.42 -19.72
CA TYR A 408 3.36 24.73 -20.86
C TYR A 408 3.18 23.22 -20.56
N TRP A 409 2.10 22.66 -21.14
CA TRP A 409 1.74 21.24 -21.00
C TRP A 409 2.75 20.29 -21.63
N ASN A 410 3.38 20.70 -22.72
CA ASN A 410 4.27 19.85 -23.50
C ASN A 410 5.53 20.60 -23.98
N ARG A 411 6.47 19.86 -24.51
CA ARG A 411 7.73 20.41 -25.07
C ARG A 411 7.53 21.37 -26.22
N GLU A 412 6.49 21.18 -27.02
CA GLU A 412 6.15 22.01 -28.16
C GLU A 412 5.58 23.36 -27.74
N ARG A 413 5.33 23.56 -26.44
CA ARG A 413 4.81 24.82 -25.87
C ARG A 413 3.50 25.27 -26.51
N THR A 414 2.55 24.32 -26.64
CA THR A 414 1.31 24.57 -27.38
C THR A 414 0.13 24.96 -26.49
N TYR A 415 0.18 24.68 -25.18
CA TYR A 415 -0.99 24.84 -24.31
C TYR A 415 -0.59 25.09 -22.85
N LYS A 416 -1.23 26.06 -22.21
CA LYS A 416 -1.14 26.30 -20.76
C LYS A 416 -2.44 25.87 -20.10
N ASN A 417 -2.39 24.79 -19.31
CA ASN A 417 -3.55 24.17 -18.71
C ASN A 417 -3.51 24.16 -17.17
N ALA A 418 -4.64 23.83 -16.58
CA ALA A 418 -4.79 23.82 -15.13
C ALA A 418 -3.97 22.70 -14.47
N VAL A 419 -3.92 21.51 -15.09
CA VAL A 419 -3.23 20.35 -14.51
C VAL A 419 -1.74 20.62 -14.35
N THR A 420 -1.02 20.98 -15.41
CA THR A 420 0.44 21.21 -15.37
C THR A 420 0.80 22.33 -14.38
N ASN A 421 0.00 23.39 -14.38
CA ASN A 421 0.24 24.52 -13.49
C ASN A 421 -0.16 24.25 -12.04
N GLY A 422 -1.19 23.44 -11.80
CA GLY A 422 -1.55 22.95 -10.47
C GLY A 422 -0.48 22.03 -9.88
N LEU A 423 0.04 21.09 -10.68
CA LEU A 423 1.16 20.22 -10.32
C LEU A 423 2.39 21.04 -9.96
N TYR A 424 2.80 21.97 -10.82
CA TYR A 424 3.98 22.81 -10.58
C TYR A 424 3.85 23.64 -9.30
N LEU A 425 2.69 24.24 -9.06
CA LEU A 425 2.43 25.01 -7.84
C LEU A 425 2.52 24.11 -6.60
N TRP A 426 1.89 22.94 -6.63
CA TRP A 426 1.95 21.99 -5.53
C TRP A 426 3.38 21.55 -5.24
N ILE A 427 4.12 21.15 -6.29
CA ILE A 427 5.50 20.63 -6.18
C ILE A 427 6.44 21.71 -5.63
N THR A 428 6.39 22.92 -6.15
CA THR A 428 7.28 24.01 -5.70
C THR A 428 7.03 24.41 -4.25
N ALA A 429 5.76 24.46 -3.82
CA ALA A 429 5.40 24.69 -2.43
C ALA A 429 5.84 23.54 -1.51
N ALA A 430 5.72 22.30 -1.99
CA ALA A 430 6.12 21.11 -1.26
C ALA A 430 7.65 21.03 -1.09
N LEU A 431 8.42 21.39 -2.12
CA LEU A 431 9.89 21.46 -2.05
C LEU A 431 10.35 22.54 -1.08
N HIS A 432 9.72 23.73 -1.11
CA HIS A 432 10.03 24.80 -0.17
C HIS A 432 9.87 24.35 1.28
N GLN A 433 8.82 23.59 1.59
CA GLN A 433 8.58 23.07 2.93
C GLN A 433 9.63 22.04 3.37
N ARG A 434 10.14 21.22 2.44
CA ARG A 434 11.01 20.06 2.75
C ARG A 434 12.51 20.35 2.64
N LEU A 435 12.89 21.47 2.07
CA LEU A 435 14.30 21.87 1.90
C LEU A 435 14.67 22.98 2.89
N PRO A 436 15.43 22.67 3.96
CA PRO A 436 15.81 23.65 4.97
C PRO A 436 16.56 24.83 4.36
N GLY A 437 16.12 26.06 4.65
CA GLY A 437 16.75 27.29 4.17
C GLY A 437 16.50 27.61 2.68
N ASP A 438 15.58 26.88 2.03
CA ASP A 438 15.22 27.15 0.64
C ASP A 438 14.58 28.53 0.45
N THR A 439 15.03 29.25 -0.55
CA THR A 439 14.42 30.50 -1.03
C THR A 439 13.98 30.39 -2.49
N LEU A 440 14.60 29.49 -3.24
CA LEU A 440 14.35 29.33 -4.69
C LEU A 440 12.95 28.79 -4.96
N TRP A 441 12.61 27.65 -4.34
CA TRP A 441 11.33 27.00 -4.56
C TRP A 441 10.19 27.81 -3.93
N GLY A 442 10.42 28.46 -2.80
CA GLY A 442 9.47 29.38 -2.18
C GLY A 442 9.14 30.58 -3.09
N SER A 443 10.14 31.19 -3.73
CA SER A 443 9.93 32.27 -4.70
C SER A 443 9.15 31.80 -5.94
N ARG A 444 9.51 30.62 -6.47
CA ARG A 444 8.81 29.99 -7.59
C ARG A 444 7.36 29.66 -7.26
N ALA A 445 7.12 29.10 -6.07
CA ALA A 445 5.78 28.79 -5.59
C ALA A 445 4.90 30.03 -5.47
N SER A 446 5.42 31.11 -4.87
CA SER A 446 4.69 32.37 -4.75
C SER A 446 4.35 32.95 -6.12
N THR A 447 5.33 32.97 -7.05
CA THR A 447 5.11 33.43 -8.43
C THR A 447 4.06 32.61 -9.16
N ALA A 448 4.11 31.29 -9.01
CA ALA A 448 3.15 30.37 -9.61
C ALA A 448 1.74 30.53 -9.00
N ALA A 449 1.64 30.75 -7.69
CA ALA A 449 0.36 30.98 -7.01
C ALA A 449 -0.30 32.29 -7.47
N ASP A 450 0.46 33.39 -7.53
CA ASP A 450 -0.06 34.67 -7.96
C ASP A 450 -0.50 34.62 -9.44
N TRP A 451 0.28 33.97 -10.30
CA TRP A 451 -0.11 33.74 -11.69
C TRP A 451 -1.37 32.86 -11.79
N TYR A 452 -1.45 31.74 -11.06
CA TYR A 452 -2.60 30.83 -11.12
C TYR A 452 -3.90 31.54 -10.72
N LEU A 453 -3.84 32.39 -9.70
CA LEU A 453 -4.98 33.22 -9.23
C LEU A 453 -5.40 34.27 -10.25
N GLY A 454 -4.46 34.83 -11.00
CA GLY A 454 -4.71 35.92 -11.98
C GLY A 454 -4.94 35.43 -13.41
N SER A 455 -4.67 34.16 -13.73
CA SER A 455 -4.63 33.64 -15.10
C SER A 455 -6.00 33.46 -15.77
N GLY A 456 -7.09 33.42 -14.99
CA GLY A 456 -8.42 33.07 -15.49
C GLY A 456 -8.72 31.58 -15.49
N LEU A 457 -7.79 30.71 -15.05
CA LEU A 457 -8.05 29.28 -14.86
C LEU A 457 -9.18 29.03 -13.86
N ILE A 458 -9.27 29.84 -12.81
CA ILE A 458 -10.39 29.82 -11.85
C ILE A 458 -11.48 30.74 -12.39
N GLY A 459 -12.63 30.15 -12.76
CA GLY A 459 -13.79 30.86 -13.24
C GLY A 459 -14.54 31.63 -12.14
N SER A 460 -15.53 32.46 -12.54
CA SER A 460 -16.37 33.23 -11.63
C SER A 460 -17.16 32.36 -10.63
N SER A 461 -17.44 31.11 -10.98
CA SER A 461 -18.07 30.12 -10.10
C SER A 461 -17.11 29.49 -9.09
N SER A 462 -15.84 29.93 -9.06
CA SER A 462 -14.76 29.31 -8.27
C SER A 462 -14.45 27.85 -8.66
N LEU A 463 -14.86 27.43 -9.86
CA LEU A 463 -14.45 26.16 -10.45
C LEU A 463 -13.23 26.38 -11.36
N VAL A 464 -12.36 25.41 -11.37
CA VAL A 464 -11.15 25.41 -12.19
C VAL A 464 -11.48 24.83 -13.55
N ASN A 465 -11.18 25.60 -14.60
CA ASN A 465 -11.35 25.20 -16.00
C ASN A 465 -10.14 24.39 -16.49
N ASP A 466 -10.28 23.74 -17.64
CA ASP A 466 -9.20 22.90 -18.18
C ASP A 466 -7.95 23.70 -18.55
N GLY A 467 -8.11 24.87 -19.17
CA GLY A 467 -6.95 25.68 -19.55
C GLY A 467 -7.29 27.02 -20.19
N LEU A 468 -6.28 27.60 -20.83
CA LEU A 468 -6.36 28.90 -21.47
C LEU A 468 -6.38 28.76 -23.00
N THR A 469 -7.03 29.73 -23.68
CA THR A 469 -6.90 29.91 -25.12
C THR A 469 -5.55 30.56 -25.46
N ASP A 470 -5.19 30.62 -26.75
CA ASP A 470 -4.01 31.34 -27.22
C ASP A 470 -4.08 32.85 -26.87
N GLY A 471 -5.27 33.40 -26.72
CA GLY A 471 -5.52 34.77 -26.25
C GLY A 471 -5.52 34.91 -24.72
N CYS A 472 -5.07 33.91 -23.99
CA CYS A 472 -4.95 33.89 -22.52
C CYS A 472 -6.28 34.03 -21.77
N ALA A 473 -7.39 33.74 -22.41
CA ALA A 473 -8.69 33.65 -21.76
C ALA A 473 -9.01 32.22 -21.34
N ASN A 474 -9.90 32.06 -20.35
CA ASN A 474 -10.48 30.79 -20.01
C ASN A 474 -11.08 30.10 -21.24
N ASN A 475 -10.71 28.86 -21.54
CA ASN A 475 -11.10 28.19 -22.77
C ASN A 475 -12.52 27.60 -22.76
N GLY A 476 -13.23 27.65 -21.62
CA GLY A 476 -14.59 27.14 -21.47
C GLY A 476 -14.71 25.62 -21.57
N GLN A 477 -13.60 24.86 -21.52
CA GLN A 477 -13.59 23.42 -21.60
C GLN A 477 -14.15 22.74 -20.35
N THR A 478 -14.12 21.42 -20.32
CA THR A 478 -14.70 20.61 -19.25
C THR A 478 -14.10 20.93 -17.88
N VAL A 479 -14.96 21.05 -16.88
CA VAL A 479 -14.59 21.15 -15.49
C VAL A 479 -14.37 19.73 -14.95
N TRP A 480 -13.13 19.28 -14.95
CA TRP A 480 -12.73 17.97 -14.45
C TRP A 480 -12.48 17.98 -12.95
N SER A 481 -12.81 16.88 -12.26
CA SER A 481 -12.61 16.79 -10.80
C SER A 481 -11.14 16.89 -10.40
N TYR A 482 -10.21 16.30 -11.14
CA TYR A 482 -8.78 16.31 -10.82
C TYR A 482 -8.17 17.73 -10.83
N ASN A 483 -8.62 18.61 -11.73
CA ASN A 483 -8.19 20.02 -11.76
C ASN A 483 -8.65 20.79 -10.51
N GLN A 484 -9.86 20.48 -10.00
CA GLN A 484 -10.32 21.04 -8.73
C GLN A 484 -9.45 20.53 -7.58
N GLY A 485 -9.23 19.20 -7.52
CA GLY A 485 -8.40 18.57 -6.51
C GLY A 485 -6.99 19.15 -6.46
N LEU A 486 -6.30 19.21 -7.59
CA LEU A 486 -4.95 19.78 -7.68
C LEU A 486 -4.90 21.23 -7.20
N ALA A 487 -5.83 22.09 -7.60
CA ALA A 487 -5.86 23.46 -7.14
C ALA A 487 -6.12 23.55 -5.62
N ILE A 488 -7.05 22.77 -5.08
CA ILE A 488 -7.31 22.68 -3.64
C ILE A 488 -6.05 22.24 -2.91
N GLY A 489 -5.39 21.18 -3.38
CA GLY A 489 -4.16 20.65 -2.80
C GLY A 489 -3.00 21.63 -2.88
N ALA A 490 -2.82 22.29 -4.04
CA ALA A 490 -1.76 23.26 -4.25
C ALA A 490 -1.87 24.46 -3.30
N PHE A 491 -3.06 25.04 -3.15
CA PHE A 491 -3.26 26.14 -2.21
C PHE A 491 -3.23 25.67 -0.73
N THR A 492 -3.62 24.44 -0.43
CA THR A 492 -3.42 23.86 0.91
C THR A 492 -1.92 23.69 1.20
N GLN A 493 -1.14 23.25 0.22
CA GLN A 493 0.30 23.09 0.35
C GLN A 493 1.02 24.46 0.46
N MET A 494 0.57 25.47 -0.28
CA MET A 494 1.05 26.85 -0.13
C MET A 494 0.82 27.37 1.30
N TRP A 495 -0.36 27.13 1.86
CA TRP A 495 -0.60 27.50 3.25
C TRP A 495 0.31 26.75 4.23
N ARG A 496 0.51 25.44 4.03
CA ARG A 496 1.42 24.64 4.89
C ARG A 496 2.85 25.16 4.85
N SER A 497 3.31 25.62 3.70
CA SER A 497 4.70 26.06 3.50
C SER A 497 4.95 27.51 3.91
N THR A 498 3.92 28.40 3.81
CA THR A 498 4.09 29.85 4.05
C THR A 498 3.38 30.35 5.31
N GLY A 499 2.35 29.66 5.79
CA GLY A 499 1.47 30.10 6.86
C GLY A 499 0.44 31.17 6.41
N GLU A 500 0.44 31.61 5.14
CA GLU A 500 -0.43 32.69 4.67
C GLU A 500 -1.89 32.25 4.56
N ALA A 501 -2.77 32.88 5.36
CA ALA A 501 -4.19 32.52 5.45
C ALA A 501 -4.96 32.67 4.11
N ARG A 502 -4.50 33.53 3.19
CA ARG A 502 -5.13 33.70 1.87
C ARG A 502 -5.18 32.40 1.08
N TYR A 503 -4.15 31.56 1.18
CA TYR A 503 -4.08 30.30 0.46
C TYR A 503 -5.07 29.26 1.03
N LEU A 504 -5.17 29.16 2.35
CA LEU A 504 -6.17 28.28 2.97
C LEU A 504 -7.60 28.72 2.66
N SER A 505 -7.85 30.04 2.64
CA SER A 505 -9.15 30.61 2.25
C SER A 505 -9.48 30.32 0.78
N THR A 506 -8.48 30.36 -0.11
CA THR A 506 -8.63 29.97 -1.51
C THR A 506 -8.96 28.48 -1.64
N ALA A 507 -8.21 27.59 -0.96
CA ALA A 507 -8.47 26.15 -0.98
C ALA A 507 -9.90 25.82 -0.53
N ARG A 508 -10.37 26.44 0.56
CA ARG A 508 -11.76 26.28 1.05
C ARG A 508 -12.78 26.73 0.02
N ARG A 509 -12.62 27.91 -0.55
CA ARG A 509 -13.52 28.45 -1.57
C ARG A 509 -13.64 27.54 -2.80
N LEU A 510 -12.52 26.99 -3.26
CA LEU A 510 -12.51 26.03 -4.37
C LEU A 510 -13.20 24.72 -4.00
N ALA A 511 -12.93 24.19 -2.80
CA ALA A 511 -13.55 22.97 -2.30
C ALA A 511 -15.06 23.13 -2.16
N ASP A 512 -15.53 24.22 -1.52
CA ASP A 512 -16.96 24.48 -1.32
C ASP A 512 -17.69 24.61 -2.67
N ALA A 513 -17.05 25.27 -3.66
CA ALA A 513 -17.59 25.38 -5.02
C ALA A 513 -17.69 24.01 -5.72
N ALA A 514 -16.66 23.18 -5.59
CA ALA A 514 -16.63 21.84 -6.20
C ALA A 514 -17.70 20.92 -5.57
N LEU A 515 -17.80 20.89 -4.24
CA LEU A 515 -18.75 20.04 -3.52
C LEU A 515 -20.22 20.43 -3.80
N SER A 516 -20.50 21.71 -4.00
CA SER A 516 -21.84 22.23 -4.31
C SER A 516 -22.21 22.19 -5.80
N SER A 517 -21.24 21.87 -6.68
CA SER A 517 -21.44 21.86 -8.12
C SER A 517 -22.16 20.61 -8.60
N SER A 518 -23.35 20.77 -9.22
CA SER A 518 -24.06 19.67 -9.89
C SER A 518 -23.31 19.07 -11.11
N ARG A 519 -22.21 19.72 -11.54
CA ARG A 519 -21.33 19.16 -12.58
C ARG A 519 -20.43 18.06 -12.04
N LEU A 520 -20.09 18.10 -10.75
CA LEU A 520 -19.12 17.21 -10.10
C LEU A 520 -19.73 16.33 -9.01
N THR A 521 -20.85 16.75 -8.42
CA THR A 521 -21.51 15.99 -7.35
C THR A 521 -22.98 15.76 -7.71
N ARG A 522 -23.41 14.51 -7.72
CA ARG A 522 -24.79 14.10 -7.96
C ARG A 522 -25.25 13.21 -6.81
N GLU A 523 -26.36 13.58 -6.16
CA GLU A 523 -26.88 12.85 -5.01
C GLU A 523 -25.84 12.61 -3.91
N GLY A 524 -24.91 13.56 -3.74
CA GLY A 524 -23.81 13.48 -2.77
C GLY A 524 -22.59 12.70 -3.24
N VAL A 525 -22.62 12.04 -4.41
CA VAL A 525 -21.52 11.24 -4.93
C VAL A 525 -20.74 12.01 -6.01
N LEU A 526 -19.43 11.99 -5.91
CA LEU A 526 -18.52 12.58 -6.89
C LEU A 526 -18.65 11.87 -8.24
N THR A 527 -18.84 12.64 -9.28
CA THR A 527 -19.19 12.15 -10.62
C THR A 527 -18.39 12.90 -11.67
N GLU A 528 -17.86 12.19 -12.65
CA GLU A 528 -17.29 12.77 -13.86
C GLU A 528 -18.30 12.81 -15.01
N VAL A 529 -18.03 13.65 -16.01
CA VAL A 529 -18.87 13.69 -17.22
C VAL A 529 -18.90 12.33 -17.91
N CYS A 530 -17.78 11.62 -17.90
CA CYS A 530 -17.63 10.31 -18.54
C CYS A 530 -18.29 9.14 -17.77
N ASP A 531 -18.61 9.31 -16.48
CA ASP A 531 -19.23 8.23 -15.70
C ASP A 531 -20.75 8.35 -15.58
N THR A 532 -21.39 9.12 -16.47
CA THR A 532 -22.83 9.34 -16.51
C THR A 532 -23.51 8.70 -17.73
N GLY A 533 -24.79 8.34 -17.61
CA GLY A 533 -25.56 7.74 -18.70
C GLY A 533 -24.93 6.44 -19.19
N THR A 534 -24.72 6.31 -20.49
CA THR A 534 -24.07 5.17 -21.15
C THR A 534 -22.58 5.40 -21.46
N SER A 535 -22.02 6.55 -21.08
CA SER A 535 -20.62 6.89 -21.34
C SER A 535 -19.69 6.07 -20.46
N THR A 536 -18.44 5.88 -20.93
CA THR A 536 -17.35 5.29 -20.16
C THR A 536 -16.16 6.25 -20.16
N CYS A 537 -15.43 6.30 -19.06
CA CYS A 537 -14.21 7.07 -18.95
C CYS A 537 -13.08 6.43 -19.75
N ASP A 538 -12.29 7.25 -20.44
CA ASP A 538 -11.02 6.79 -21.00
C ASP A 538 -9.98 6.52 -19.90
N ASP A 539 -8.82 5.99 -20.29
CA ASP A 539 -7.79 5.59 -19.34
C ASP A 539 -7.24 6.73 -18.48
N ASN A 540 -7.30 7.98 -18.96
CA ASN A 540 -6.90 9.14 -18.17
C ASN A 540 -7.97 9.51 -17.14
N GLN A 541 -9.22 9.57 -17.58
CA GLN A 541 -10.35 10.04 -16.78
C GLN A 541 -10.68 9.13 -15.58
N LYS A 542 -10.34 7.85 -15.65
CA LYS A 542 -10.60 6.85 -14.60
C LYS A 542 -9.97 7.21 -13.24
N GLN A 543 -8.91 8.00 -13.20
CA GLN A 543 -8.24 8.38 -11.95
C GLN A 543 -8.59 9.78 -11.43
N PHE A 544 -9.33 10.58 -12.19
CA PHE A 544 -9.59 11.98 -11.84
C PHE A 544 -10.25 12.16 -10.47
N LYS A 545 -11.23 11.33 -10.15
CA LYS A 545 -11.93 11.41 -8.85
C LYS A 545 -11.01 11.09 -7.67
N GLY A 546 -10.09 10.12 -7.83
CA GLY A 546 -9.09 9.78 -6.82
C GLY A 546 -8.19 10.98 -6.50
N VAL A 547 -7.70 11.67 -7.52
CA VAL A 547 -6.91 12.90 -7.34
C VAL A 547 -7.69 13.97 -6.57
N PHE A 548 -8.98 14.14 -6.88
CA PHE A 548 -9.82 15.10 -6.16
C PHE A 548 -9.95 14.76 -4.68
N VAL A 549 -10.34 13.53 -4.35
CA VAL A 549 -10.60 13.15 -2.95
C VAL A 549 -9.33 13.14 -2.12
N ARG A 550 -8.20 12.78 -2.69
CA ARG A 550 -6.88 12.87 -2.05
C ARG A 550 -6.59 14.29 -1.54
N HIS A 551 -6.70 15.27 -2.42
CA HIS A 551 -6.41 16.66 -2.07
C HIS A 551 -7.50 17.29 -1.19
N LEU A 552 -8.74 16.84 -1.31
CA LEU A 552 -9.80 17.22 -0.37
C LEU A 552 -9.54 16.66 1.03
N ALA A 553 -9.00 15.45 1.14
CA ALA A 553 -8.59 14.86 2.42
C ALA A 553 -7.46 15.68 3.07
N ASP A 554 -6.48 16.12 2.29
CA ASP A 554 -5.42 17.02 2.78
C ASP A 554 -5.96 18.34 3.33
N LEU A 555 -6.98 18.92 2.68
CA LEU A 555 -7.67 20.11 3.17
C LEU A 555 -8.53 19.80 4.41
N ALA A 556 -9.20 18.64 4.44
CA ALA A 556 -9.98 18.20 5.59
C ALA A 556 -9.11 18.05 6.84
N ASP A 557 -7.91 17.49 6.70
CA ASP A 557 -6.94 17.36 7.79
C ASP A 557 -6.43 18.74 8.25
N ALA A 558 -6.10 19.63 7.31
CA ALA A 558 -5.61 20.97 7.60
C ALA A 558 -6.66 21.83 8.33
N THR A 559 -7.93 21.65 8.00
CA THR A 559 -9.03 22.48 8.51
C THR A 559 -9.85 21.81 9.62
N ARG A 560 -9.74 20.49 9.77
CA ARG A 560 -10.58 19.65 10.61
C ARG A 560 -12.09 19.83 10.31
N SER A 561 -12.43 20.17 9.07
CA SER A 561 -13.79 20.47 8.64
C SER A 561 -14.70 19.24 8.71
N PRO A 562 -15.77 19.23 9.51
CA PRO A 562 -16.72 18.12 9.53
C PRO A 562 -17.42 17.91 8.19
N ALA A 563 -17.65 18.97 7.41
CA ALA A 563 -18.32 18.91 6.11
C ALA A 563 -17.47 18.13 5.09
N TYR A 564 -16.17 18.43 4.99
CA TYR A 564 -15.28 17.70 4.09
C TYR A 564 -15.12 16.24 4.50
N ARG A 565 -14.98 15.98 5.80
CA ARG A 565 -14.93 14.61 6.33
C ARG A 565 -16.20 13.82 6.04
N SER A 566 -17.37 14.44 6.21
CA SER A 566 -18.65 13.82 5.89
C SER A 566 -18.74 13.49 4.40
N TYR A 567 -18.32 14.42 3.53
CA TYR A 567 -18.32 14.19 2.09
C TYR A 567 -17.40 12.99 1.71
N LEU A 568 -16.20 12.94 2.26
CA LEU A 568 -15.25 11.83 2.00
C LEU A 568 -15.81 10.48 2.46
N ARG A 569 -16.44 10.41 3.63
CA ARG A 569 -17.13 9.20 4.10
C ARG A 569 -18.26 8.78 3.17
N THR A 570 -19.04 9.73 2.67
CA THR A 570 -20.10 9.44 1.69
C THR A 570 -19.54 8.79 0.42
N GLN A 571 -18.37 9.26 -0.08
CA GLN A 571 -17.73 8.63 -1.23
C GLN A 571 -17.32 7.19 -0.91
N ALA A 572 -16.63 6.97 0.20
CA ALA A 572 -16.18 5.64 0.61
C ALA A 572 -17.36 4.67 0.84
N ASP A 573 -18.44 5.13 1.47
CA ASP A 573 -19.63 4.32 1.69
C ASP A 573 -20.32 3.96 0.38
N SER A 574 -20.45 4.92 -0.55
CA SER A 574 -21.03 4.68 -1.87
C SER A 574 -20.21 3.66 -2.66
N ILE A 575 -18.90 3.84 -2.74
CA ILE A 575 -17.99 2.90 -3.39
C ILE A 575 -18.16 1.50 -2.80
N TRP A 576 -18.12 1.39 -1.48
CA TRP A 576 -18.14 0.09 -0.80
C TRP A 576 -19.46 -0.67 -0.97
N THR A 577 -20.58 0.05 -1.00
CA THR A 577 -21.91 -0.56 -1.04
C THR A 577 -22.47 -0.72 -2.44
N ALA A 578 -22.11 0.17 -3.39
CA ALA A 578 -22.74 0.22 -4.69
C ALA A 578 -21.81 -0.15 -5.86
N ASP A 579 -20.48 0.03 -5.71
CA ASP A 579 -19.52 -0.12 -6.81
C ASP A 579 -18.67 -1.40 -6.70
N ARG A 580 -18.57 -1.97 -5.53
CA ARG A 580 -17.67 -3.09 -5.22
C ARG A 580 -18.21 -4.44 -5.69
N ASP A 581 -17.35 -5.26 -6.30
CA ASP A 581 -17.62 -6.68 -6.51
C ASP A 581 -17.08 -7.56 -5.36
N PRO A 582 -17.42 -8.87 -5.31
CA PRO A 582 -16.96 -9.78 -4.27
C PRO A 582 -15.44 -9.97 -4.16
N LEU A 583 -14.69 -9.63 -5.21
CA LEU A 583 -13.23 -9.66 -5.24
C LEU A 583 -12.61 -8.30 -4.86
N ASN A 584 -13.43 -7.37 -4.35
CA ASN A 584 -13.04 -6.01 -3.98
C ASN A 584 -12.52 -5.18 -5.17
N ARG A 585 -12.93 -5.53 -6.39
CA ARG A 585 -12.66 -4.70 -7.55
C ARG A 585 -13.66 -3.55 -7.58
N LEU A 586 -13.17 -2.36 -7.87
CA LEU A 586 -13.89 -1.10 -7.78
C LEU A 586 -13.85 -0.40 -9.14
N GLY A 587 -15.01 0.07 -9.57
CA GLY A 587 -15.19 0.63 -10.89
C GLY A 587 -15.10 2.15 -10.96
N GLN A 588 -15.38 2.65 -12.15
CA GLN A 588 -15.43 4.09 -12.37
C GLN A 588 -16.67 4.75 -11.78
N ARG A 589 -17.76 4.01 -11.53
CA ARG A 589 -19.07 4.56 -11.08
C ARG A 589 -19.30 4.33 -9.59
N TRP A 590 -18.87 5.28 -8.80
CA TRP A 590 -18.95 5.20 -7.35
C TRP A 590 -20.39 5.11 -6.79
N ALA A 591 -21.36 5.62 -7.55
CA ALA A 591 -22.79 5.46 -7.22
C ALA A 591 -23.39 4.11 -7.67
N GLY A 592 -22.54 3.21 -8.18
CA GLY A 592 -22.95 1.94 -8.75
C GLY A 592 -23.28 2.01 -10.23
N GLY A 593 -23.43 0.85 -10.85
CA GLY A 593 -23.70 0.70 -12.27
C GLY A 593 -23.73 -0.77 -12.68
N THR A 594 -23.98 -1.03 -13.95
CA THR A 594 -23.88 -2.40 -14.48
C THR A 594 -22.44 -2.87 -14.39
N PRO A 595 -22.15 -4.03 -13.78
CA PRO A 595 -20.80 -4.56 -13.68
C PRO A 595 -20.08 -4.63 -15.03
N ASN A 596 -18.75 -4.75 -14.99
CA ASN A 596 -17.89 -4.81 -16.16
C ASN A 596 -18.09 -6.14 -16.94
N THR A 597 -19.23 -6.22 -17.62
CA THR A 597 -19.53 -7.25 -18.60
C THR A 597 -19.44 -6.64 -20.00
N PRO A 598 -19.33 -7.41 -21.11
CA PRO A 598 -19.41 -6.84 -22.45
C PRO A 598 -20.65 -5.95 -22.59
N GLY A 599 -20.44 -4.63 -22.79
CA GLY A 599 -21.50 -3.60 -22.82
C GLY A 599 -21.89 -3.01 -21.46
N GLY A 600 -21.23 -3.37 -20.36
CA GLY A 600 -21.40 -2.75 -19.04
C GLY A 600 -20.79 -1.34 -19.01
N THR A 601 -21.38 -0.47 -18.20
CA THR A 601 -20.94 0.94 -18.09
C THR A 601 -20.03 1.21 -16.89
N ASN A 602 -19.93 0.27 -15.95
CA ASN A 602 -19.04 0.39 -14.79
C ASN A 602 -17.72 -0.34 -15.04
N VAL A 603 -16.80 0.31 -15.74
CA VAL A 603 -15.48 -0.25 -16.05
C VAL A 603 -14.67 -0.41 -14.76
N GLN A 604 -14.09 -1.60 -14.61
CA GLN A 604 -13.19 -1.95 -13.50
C GLN A 604 -11.81 -2.30 -14.06
N ASP A 605 -10.82 -1.51 -13.72
CA ASP A 605 -9.40 -1.81 -13.95
C ASP A 605 -8.53 -1.20 -12.82
N TRP A 606 -7.22 -1.37 -12.89
CA TRP A 606 -6.33 -0.89 -11.86
C TRP A 606 -6.35 0.64 -11.69
N ARG A 607 -6.76 1.42 -12.70
CA ARG A 607 -6.86 2.88 -12.60
C ARG A 607 -8.09 3.29 -11.80
N THR A 608 -9.24 2.66 -12.08
CA THR A 608 -10.45 2.87 -11.26
C THR A 608 -10.23 2.38 -9.83
N GLN A 609 -9.48 1.28 -9.68
CA GLN A 609 -9.09 0.74 -8.38
C GLN A 609 -8.22 1.72 -7.58
N ALA A 610 -7.20 2.33 -8.21
CA ALA A 610 -6.36 3.34 -7.58
C ALA A 610 -7.17 4.58 -7.17
N SER A 611 -8.09 5.02 -8.05
CA SER A 611 -8.99 6.15 -7.76
C SER A 611 -9.87 5.89 -6.53
N ALA A 612 -10.45 4.71 -6.43
CA ALA A 612 -11.30 4.33 -5.31
C ALA A 612 -10.49 4.06 -4.02
N LEU A 613 -9.26 3.54 -4.13
CA LEU A 613 -8.36 3.36 -2.99
C LEU A 613 -8.12 4.70 -2.28
N GLU A 614 -7.89 5.79 -3.02
CA GLU A 614 -7.73 7.13 -2.44
C GLU A 614 -8.97 7.54 -1.60
N ALA A 615 -10.17 7.26 -2.08
CA ALA A 615 -11.39 7.61 -1.36
C ALA A 615 -11.58 6.76 -0.08
N LEU A 616 -11.31 5.45 -0.15
CA LEU A 616 -11.40 4.56 1.00
C LEU A 616 -10.34 4.89 2.04
N THR A 617 -9.11 5.15 1.61
CA THR A 617 -7.99 5.57 2.46
C THR A 617 -8.27 6.92 3.14
N ALA A 618 -8.83 7.88 2.41
CA ALA A 618 -9.21 9.18 2.96
C ALA A 618 -10.26 9.07 4.05
N ALA A 619 -11.20 8.12 3.94
CA ALA A 619 -12.24 7.91 4.93
C ALA A 619 -11.75 7.13 6.16
N ASP A 620 -10.90 6.12 5.98
CA ASP A 620 -10.33 5.32 7.08
C ASP A 620 -9.37 6.13 7.96
N GLY A 621 -8.70 7.15 7.40
CA GLY A 621 -7.80 8.06 8.12
C GLY A 621 -8.50 9.20 8.89
N LEU A 622 -9.82 9.29 8.85
CA LEU A 622 -10.63 10.35 9.49
C LEU A 622 -11.24 9.88 10.80
#